data_170edf0dac20604b70d9a280b0a68cf9
#
_entry.id   170edf0dac20604b70d9a280b0a68cf9
#
_cell.length_a   1.000
_cell.length_b   1.000
_cell.length_c   1.000
_cell.angle_alpha   90.00
_cell.angle_beta   90.00
_cell.angle_gamma   90.00
#
_symmetry.space_group_name_H-M   'P 1'
#
loop_
_entity.id
_entity.type
_entity.pdbx_description
1 polymer ?
#
loop_
_entity_poly.entity_id
_entity_poly.type
_entity_poly.pdbx_seq_one_letter_code
_entity_poly.pdbx_strand_id
1 'polypeptide(L)'
;MEVVDKYIQKLEIKGLTRHVFHPEGMNPLIVYVVEGSEGATKNIMMYGHLDKQPWGAGWEEALHPTDPVIRGDYMYGRGSSDDGYSPFSCMMAVKAVQAAGGKHPRIALVLETEEESGSPNLLALLALGEPVI
;
A
#
# COMPACT_ATOMS: atom_id res chain seq x y z
N MET A 1 -3.96 0.57 8.59
CA MET A 1 -2.52 0.68 8.88
C MET A 1 -1.95 -0.54 9.59
N GLU A 2 -2.39 -0.86 10.80
CA GLU A 2 -1.79 -1.93 11.62
C GLU A 2 -1.71 -3.31 10.92
N VAL A 3 -2.71 -3.70 10.17
CA VAL A 3 -2.72 -4.98 9.43
C VAL A 3 -1.66 -4.99 8.34
N VAL A 4 -1.53 -3.88 7.59
CA VAL A 4 -0.51 -3.71 6.54
C VAL A 4 0.89 -3.74 7.14
N ASP A 5 1.10 -2.97 8.22
CA ASP A 5 2.38 -2.94 8.94
C ASP A 5 2.81 -4.33 9.41
N LYS A 6 1.91 -5.06 10.07
CA LYS A 6 2.18 -6.41 10.59
C LYS A 6 2.50 -7.40 9.45
N TYR A 7 1.83 -7.27 8.32
CA TYR A 7 2.11 -8.13 7.17
C TYR A 7 3.48 -7.83 6.57
N ILE A 8 3.77 -6.54 6.31
CA ILE A 8 5.03 -6.13 5.68
C ILE A 8 6.22 -6.50 6.58
N GLN A 9 6.11 -6.32 7.90
CA GLN A 9 7.15 -6.74 8.85
C GLN A 9 7.45 -8.24 8.79
N LYS A 10 6.42 -9.09 8.63
CA LYS A 10 6.60 -10.55 8.51
C LYS A 10 7.32 -10.98 7.23
N LEU A 11 7.35 -10.13 6.21
CA LEU A 11 8.07 -10.43 4.98
C LEU A 11 9.58 -10.36 5.14
N GLU A 12 10.08 -9.71 6.20
CA GLU A 12 11.53 -9.57 6.44
C GLU A 12 12.28 -9.06 5.21
N ILE A 13 11.78 -7.99 4.60
CA ILE A 13 12.38 -7.37 3.42
C ILE A 13 13.66 -6.65 3.84
N LYS A 14 14.76 -6.97 3.18
CA LYS A 14 16.06 -6.33 3.45
C LYS A 14 16.04 -4.87 2.98
N GLY A 15 16.59 -3.96 3.80
CA GLY A 15 16.68 -2.54 3.48
C GLY A 15 15.36 -1.77 3.57
N LEU A 16 14.34 -2.35 4.21
CA LEU A 16 13.04 -1.73 4.41
C LEU A 16 13.08 -0.70 5.54
N THR A 17 12.57 0.49 5.26
CA THR A 17 12.25 1.53 6.25
C THR A 17 10.80 1.98 6.07
N ARG A 18 10.21 2.55 7.14
CA ARG A 18 8.84 3.04 7.15
C ARG A 18 8.79 4.48 7.65
N HIS A 19 8.11 5.32 6.90
CA HIS A 19 7.87 6.73 7.24
C HIS A 19 6.37 7.00 7.29
N VAL A 20 5.96 7.91 8.18
CA VAL A 20 4.57 8.37 8.27
C VAL A 20 4.58 9.89 8.34
N PHE A 21 3.86 10.51 7.42
CA PHE A 21 3.65 11.95 7.38
C PHE A 21 2.20 12.21 7.79
N HIS A 22 2.00 12.82 8.94
CA HIS A 22 0.69 13.06 9.54
C HIS A 22 0.62 14.45 10.17
N PRO A 23 0.61 15.53 9.36
CA PRO A 23 0.39 16.87 9.86
C PRO A 23 -0.98 17.02 10.52
N GLU A 24 -1.10 17.99 11.41
CA GLU A 24 -2.37 18.30 12.05
C GLU A 24 -3.46 18.64 11.02
N GLY A 25 -4.64 18.06 11.19
CA GLY A 25 -5.79 18.27 10.31
C GLY A 25 -5.75 17.52 8.96
N MET A 26 -4.72 16.69 8.72
CA MET A 26 -4.62 15.85 7.51
C MET A 26 -4.65 14.37 7.88
N ASN A 27 -5.17 13.54 7.00
CA ASN A 27 -5.00 12.09 7.11
C ASN A 27 -3.57 11.67 6.76
N PRO A 28 -3.06 10.56 7.28
CA PRO A 28 -1.66 10.20 7.11
C PRO A 28 -1.32 9.71 5.70
N LEU A 29 -0.11 10.04 5.24
CA LEU A 29 0.59 9.36 4.15
C LEU A 29 1.61 8.40 4.75
N ILE A 30 1.63 7.15 4.29
CA ILE A 30 2.61 6.15 4.71
C ILE A 30 3.53 5.86 3.53
N VAL A 31 4.84 5.85 3.78
CA VAL A 31 5.84 5.51 2.77
C VAL A 31 6.71 4.38 3.28
N TYR A 32 6.72 3.28 2.57
CA TYR A 32 7.70 2.20 2.77
C TYR A 32 8.79 2.33 1.73
N VAL A 33 10.02 2.47 2.17
CA VAL A 33 11.19 2.56 1.29
C VAL A 33 11.99 1.28 1.41
N VAL A 34 12.34 0.70 0.28
CA VAL A 34 13.28 -0.43 0.18
C VAL A 34 14.50 0.03 -0.59
N GLU A 35 15.65 0.01 0.05
CA GLU A 35 16.89 0.41 -0.61
C GLU A 35 17.23 -0.50 -1.78
N GLY A 36 17.74 0.10 -2.85
CA GLY A 36 18.10 -0.63 -4.07
C GLY A 36 19.25 -1.61 -3.85
N SER A 37 19.29 -2.65 -4.65
CA SER A 37 20.45 -3.55 -4.70
C SER A 37 21.72 -2.80 -5.06
N GLU A 38 22.87 -3.33 -4.67
CA GLU A 38 24.17 -2.73 -5.00
C GLU A 38 24.30 -2.42 -6.50
N GLY A 39 24.66 -1.17 -6.82
CA GLY A 39 24.78 -0.65 -8.19
C GLY A 39 23.46 -0.23 -8.83
N ALA A 40 22.34 -0.26 -8.11
CA ALA A 40 21.07 0.27 -8.59
C ALA A 40 21.13 1.79 -8.75
N THR A 41 20.69 2.30 -9.88
CA THR A 41 20.68 3.74 -10.20
C THR A 41 19.28 4.28 -10.46
N LYS A 42 18.27 3.42 -10.45
CA LYS A 42 16.87 3.77 -10.70
C LYS A 42 16.06 3.76 -9.43
N ASN A 43 15.06 4.63 -9.38
CA ASN A 43 14.02 4.63 -8.35
C ASN A 43 12.69 4.25 -8.99
N ILE A 44 11.87 3.52 -8.25
CA ILE A 44 10.48 3.20 -8.62
C ILE A 44 9.58 3.69 -7.48
N MET A 45 8.57 4.46 -7.81
CA MET A 45 7.46 4.73 -6.92
C MET A 45 6.33 3.76 -7.25
N MET A 46 5.84 3.07 -6.22
CA MET A 46 4.60 2.29 -6.24
C MET A 46 3.55 3.06 -5.44
N TYR A 47 2.30 2.93 -5.82
CA TYR A 47 1.22 3.68 -5.21
C TYR A 47 0.04 2.78 -4.87
N GLY A 48 -0.67 3.13 -3.82
CA GLY A 48 -1.95 2.57 -3.43
C GLY A 48 -2.64 3.43 -2.38
N HIS A 49 -3.86 3.07 -2.02
CA HIS A 49 -4.60 3.77 -0.97
C HIS A 49 -5.24 2.82 0.04
N LEU A 50 -5.49 3.31 1.25
CA LEU A 50 -5.99 2.50 2.35
C LEU A 50 -7.42 2.85 2.77
N ASP A 51 -7.94 3.99 2.37
CA ASP A 51 -9.33 4.36 2.57
C ASP A 51 -10.25 3.60 1.60
N LYS A 52 -11.53 3.66 1.84
CA LYS A 52 -12.54 2.90 1.12
C LYS A 52 -13.78 3.75 0.89
N GLN A 53 -14.42 3.54 -0.25
CA GLN A 53 -15.77 4.03 -0.45
C GLN A 53 -16.71 3.52 0.66
N PRO A 54 -17.76 4.29 0.99
CA PRO A 54 -18.82 3.83 1.87
C PRO A 54 -19.37 2.47 1.44
N TRP A 55 -19.91 1.72 2.37
CA TRP A 55 -20.36 0.37 2.12
C TRP A 55 -21.40 0.22 1.01
N GLY A 56 -22.20 1.29 0.77
CA GLY A 56 -23.23 1.29 -0.26
C GLY A 56 -24.42 0.38 0.08
N ALA A 57 -25.29 0.23 -0.91
CA ALA A 57 -26.47 -0.64 -0.85
C ALA A 57 -26.46 -1.60 -2.07
N GLY A 58 -27.36 -2.57 -2.07
CA GLY A 58 -27.54 -3.47 -3.23
C GLY A 58 -26.57 -4.66 -3.25
N TRP A 59 -25.95 -5.00 -2.12
CA TRP A 59 -25.19 -6.24 -1.99
C TRP A 59 -26.13 -7.45 -2.16
N GLU A 60 -25.67 -8.46 -2.89
CA GLU A 60 -26.40 -9.72 -3.04
C GLU A 60 -26.58 -10.42 -1.69
N GLU A 61 -27.61 -11.27 -1.62
CA GLU A 61 -27.84 -12.11 -0.44
C GLU A 61 -26.59 -12.92 -0.07
N ALA A 62 -26.25 -12.93 1.21
CA ALA A 62 -25.06 -13.55 1.77
C ALA A 62 -23.71 -12.92 1.33
N LEU A 63 -23.72 -11.70 0.78
CA LEU A 63 -22.53 -10.87 0.60
C LEU A 63 -22.63 -9.63 1.48
N HIS A 64 -21.51 -9.24 2.08
CA HIS A 64 -21.42 -8.07 2.94
C HIS A 64 -20.11 -7.31 2.68
N PRO A 65 -20.12 -5.96 2.70
CA PRO A 65 -18.91 -5.18 2.43
C PRO A 65 -17.74 -5.46 3.39
N THR A 66 -18.02 -5.76 4.65
CA THR A 66 -17.01 -5.94 5.70
C THR A 66 -16.78 -7.39 6.11
N ASP A 67 -17.52 -8.32 5.53
CA ASP A 67 -17.36 -9.76 5.78
C ASP A 67 -17.06 -10.47 4.44
N PRO A 68 -15.78 -10.56 4.07
CA PRO A 68 -15.40 -11.01 2.72
C PRO A 68 -15.73 -12.49 2.52
N VAL A 69 -16.32 -12.79 1.37
CA VAL A 69 -16.71 -14.13 0.96
C VAL A 69 -15.93 -14.55 -0.28
N ILE A 70 -15.41 -15.78 -0.29
CA ILE A 70 -14.80 -16.39 -1.47
C ILE A 70 -15.83 -17.32 -2.12
N ARG A 71 -16.12 -17.08 -3.41
CA ARG A 71 -16.97 -17.93 -4.25
C ARG A 71 -16.21 -18.28 -5.53
N GLY A 72 -15.81 -19.54 -5.68
CA GLY A 72 -14.91 -19.95 -6.76
C GLY A 72 -13.58 -19.21 -6.70
N ASP A 73 -13.22 -18.55 -7.79
CA ASP A 73 -11.97 -17.80 -7.93
C ASP A 73 -12.11 -16.31 -7.56
N TYR A 74 -13.24 -15.89 -7.02
CA TYR A 74 -13.52 -14.48 -6.72
C TYR A 74 -13.66 -14.23 -5.21
N MET A 75 -13.10 -13.11 -4.77
CA MET A 75 -13.31 -12.57 -3.44
C MET A 75 -14.26 -11.37 -3.52
N TYR A 76 -15.33 -11.41 -2.74
CA TYR A 76 -16.34 -10.36 -2.65
C TYR A 76 -16.22 -9.65 -1.30
N GLY A 77 -16.13 -8.33 -1.32
CA GLY A 77 -16.02 -7.46 -0.15
C GLY A 77 -15.55 -6.07 -0.56
N ARG A 78 -15.82 -5.06 0.26
CA ARG A 78 -15.33 -3.70 0.02
C ARG A 78 -13.80 -3.68 0.14
N GLY A 79 -13.10 -3.13 -0.87
CA GLY A 79 -11.63 -3.07 -0.90
C GLY A 79 -10.95 -4.35 -1.37
N SER A 80 -11.69 -5.37 -1.84
CA SER A 80 -11.09 -6.59 -2.42
C SER A 80 -10.35 -6.30 -3.73
N SER A 81 -10.75 -5.26 -4.45
CA SER A 81 -10.12 -4.80 -5.69
C SER A 81 -9.66 -3.35 -5.57
N ASP A 82 -10.51 -2.46 -5.06
CA ASP A 82 -10.25 -1.02 -4.98
C ASP A 82 -10.32 -0.51 -3.53
N ASP A 83 -9.20 -0.09 -3.02
CA ASP A 83 -7.90 -0.75 -3.05
C ASP A 83 -7.66 -1.40 -1.67
N GLY A 84 -6.81 -2.33 -1.60
CA GLY A 84 -6.47 -2.99 -0.34
C GLY A 84 -5.41 -4.04 -0.58
N TYR A 85 -5.26 -4.48 -1.83
CA TYR A 85 -4.28 -5.49 -2.20
C TYR A 85 -2.90 -4.88 -2.54
N SER A 86 -2.83 -3.61 -2.96
CA SER A 86 -1.61 -2.99 -3.46
C SER A 86 -0.42 -3.08 -2.49
N PRO A 87 -0.52 -2.74 -1.20
CA PRO A 87 0.62 -2.87 -0.30
C PRO A 87 1.12 -4.32 -0.16
N PHE A 88 0.21 -5.28 -0.21
CA PHE A 88 0.56 -6.70 -0.09
C PHE A 88 1.25 -7.19 -1.35
N SER A 89 0.68 -6.93 -2.53
CA SER A 89 1.24 -7.37 -3.81
C SER A 89 2.58 -6.70 -4.12
N CYS A 90 2.70 -5.39 -3.89
CA CYS A 90 3.94 -4.65 -4.11
C CYS A 90 5.08 -5.19 -3.24
N MET A 91 4.85 -5.35 -1.93
CA MET A 91 5.89 -5.82 -1.02
C MET A 91 6.19 -7.31 -1.20
N MET A 92 5.20 -8.12 -1.57
CA MET A 92 5.44 -9.53 -1.92
C MET A 92 6.31 -9.64 -3.18
N ALA A 93 6.10 -8.80 -4.19
CA ALA A 93 6.94 -8.78 -5.39
C ALA A 93 8.41 -8.45 -5.05
N VAL A 94 8.65 -7.45 -4.19
CA VAL A 94 10.00 -7.12 -3.70
C VAL A 94 10.61 -8.30 -2.96
N LYS A 95 9.85 -8.91 -2.04
CA LYS A 95 10.32 -10.09 -1.29
C LYS A 95 10.67 -11.25 -2.21
N ALA A 96 9.85 -11.50 -3.23
CA ALA A 96 10.10 -12.59 -4.19
C ALA A 96 11.41 -12.37 -4.97
N VAL A 97 11.67 -11.12 -5.42
CA VAL A 97 12.94 -10.78 -6.09
C VAL A 97 14.12 -10.99 -5.15
N GLN A 98 14.04 -10.51 -3.91
CA GLN A 98 15.12 -10.71 -2.92
C GLN A 98 15.35 -12.18 -2.60
N ALA A 99 14.28 -12.97 -2.43
CA ALA A 99 14.38 -14.40 -2.14
C ALA A 99 15.00 -15.20 -3.28
N ALA A 100 14.76 -14.78 -4.53
CA ALA A 100 15.37 -15.36 -5.72
C ALA A 100 16.84 -14.91 -5.95
N GLY A 101 17.40 -14.06 -5.07
CA GLY A 101 18.73 -13.47 -5.28
C GLY A 101 18.79 -12.45 -6.42
N GLY A 102 17.63 -11.95 -6.86
CA GLY A 102 17.52 -10.95 -7.90
C GLY A 102 17.92 -9.55 -7.44
N LYS A 103 18.14 -8.66 -8.39
CA LYS A 103 18.41 -7.23 -8.15
C LYS A 103 17.16 -6.41 -8.40
N HIS A 104 16.97 -5.35 -7.61
CA HIS A 104 15.86 -4.41 -7.76
C HIS A 104 16.35 -2.97 -7.57
N PRO A 105 15.67 -1.98 -8.16
CA PRO A 105 15.94 -0.57 -7.91
C PRO A 105 15.56 -0.19 -6.47
N ARG A 106 15.85 1.05 -6.07
CA ARG A 106 15.24 1.63 -4.89
C ARG A 106 13.73 1.78 -5.13
N ILE A 107 12.94 1.42 -4.15
CA ILE A 107 11.48 1.39 -4.26
C ILE A 107 10.89 2.22 -3.12
N ALA A 108 9.98 3.12 -3.45
CA ALA A 108 9.12 3.81 -2.50
C ALA A 108 7.66 3.40 -2.75
N LEU A 109 7.07 2.66 -1.82
CA LEU A 109 5.62 2.40 -1.83
C LEU A 109 4.93 3.52 -1.04
N VAL A 110 4.15 4.32 -1.74
CA VAL A 110 3.37 5.42 -1.20
C VAL A 110 1.92 4.97 -1.01
N LEU A 111 1.41 5.08 0.21
CA LEU A 111 0.05 4.71 0.57
C LEU A 111 -0.66 5.93 1.15
N GLU A 112 -1.65 6.45 0.43
CA GLU A 112 -2.51 7.51 0.93
C GLU A 112 -3.77 6.96 1.61
N THR A 113 -4.52 7.84 2.24
CA THR A 113 -5.73 7.50 3.01
C THR A 113 -6.90 8.45 2.71
N GLU A 114 -6.91 9.08 1.52
CA GLU A 114 -7.93 10.04 1.07
C GLU A 114 -8.24 9.91 -0.43
N GLU A 115 -7.85 8.83 -1.10
CA GLU A 115 -8.04 8.65 -2.55
C GLU A 115 -9.51 8.72 -2.91
N GLU A 116 -10.34 8.03 -2.17
CA GLU A 116 -11.78 7.90 -2.37
C GLU A 116 -12.57 9.20 -2.09
N SER A 117 -11.91 10.19 -1.54
CA SER A 117 -12.42 11.56 -1.36
C SER A 117 -11.73 12.60 -2.25
N GLY A 118 -10.95 12.15 -3.25
CA GLY A 118 -10.29 12.99 -4.25
C GLY A 118 -8.91 13.49 -3.85
N SER A 119 -8.24 12.83 -2.92
CA SER A 119 -6.83 13.08 -2.52
C SER A 119 -6.52 14.56 -2.19
N PRO A 120 -7.34 15.25 -1.38
CA PRO A 120 -7.23 16.70 -1.20
C PRO A 120 -5.87 17.15 -0.66
N ASN A 121 -5.20 16.29 0.12
CA ASN A 121 -3.93 16.60 0.78
C ASN A 121 -2.71 15.91 0.14
N LEU A 122 -2.89 15.05 -0.86
CA LEU A 122 -1.82 14.20 -1.39
C LEU A 122 -0.59 14.99 -1.85
N LEU A 123 -0.76 16.08 -2.62
CA LEU A 123 0.38 16.86 -3.11
C LEU A 123 1.19 17.49 -1.98
N ALA A 124 0.52 18.00 -0.95
CA ALA A 124 1.19 18.57 0.22
C ALA A 124 1.96 17.49 1.01
N LEU A 125 1.36 16.32 1.18
CA LEU A 125 1.98 15.19 1.87
C LEU A 125 3.16 14.60 1.08
N LEU A 126 3.06 14.52 -0.26
CA LEU A 126 4.17 14.11 -1.12
C LEU A 126 5.35 15.10 -1.04
N ALA A 127 5.06 16.40 -0.99
CA ALA A 127 6.10 17.41 -0.81
C ALA A 127 6.85 17.26 0.53
N LEU A 128 6.15 16.89 1.61
CA LEU A 128 6.76 16.56 2.89
C LEU A 128 7.57 15.25 2.82
N GLY A 129 7.13 14.30 2.02
CA GLY A 129 7.78 13.01 1.81
C GLY A 129 8.93 13.02 0.80
N GLU A 130 9.08 14.08 0.02
CA GLU A 130 10.08 14.19 -1.07
C GLU A 130 11.50 13.77 -0.65
N PRO A 131 12.01 14.11 0.54
CA PRO A 131 13.35 13.69 0.95
C PRO A 131 13.52 12.17 1.12
N VAL A 132 12.44 11.39 1.19
CA VAL A 132 12.49 9.93 1.36
C VAL A 132 11.86 9.15 0.21
N ILE A 133 11.10 9.80 -0.67
CA ILE A 133 10.53 9.21 -1.87
C ILE A 133 11.53 9.30 -3.02
#